data_3c4d5a9fdcd668d83d0687c13301e9d7
#
_entry.id   3c4d5a9fdcd668d83d0687c13301e9d7
#
_cell.length_a   1.000
_cell.length_b   1.000
_cell.length_c   1.000
_cell.angle_alpha   90.00
_cell.angle_beta   90.00
_cell.angle_gamma   90.00
#
_symmetry.space_group_name_H-M   'P 1'
#
loop_
_entity.id
_entity.type
_entity.pdbx_description
1 polymer ?
#
loop_
_entity_poly.entity_id
_entity_poly.type
_entity_poly.pdbx_seq_one_letter_code
_entity_poly.pdbx_strand_id
1 'polypeptide(L)'
;MEEYAHVLDVLPNGRATGHGFHREPLALAIGDDELKLFELVPRPGVALAPGQRIPLVPRPGSAPSIDHVRRRLGYDELTVAARAELPAALEAIVRENSARYLRFFNEAPAVSRRFHLLELLPGIGKKTMQQIVDERRRAPFRSFAEIEERLGLKNPERLVVARIEQELSGVDDKYRLFVAR
;
A
#
# COMPACT_ATOMS: atom_id res chain seq x y z
N MET A 1 3.27 4.08 -13.01
CA MET A 1 4.57 4.64 -12.51
C MET A 1 4.29 5.49 -11.30
N GLU A 2 4.99 5.26 -10.21
CA GLU A 2 4.75 5.97 -8.96
C GLU A 2 5.04 7.46 -9.07
N GLU A 3 4.06 8.29 -8.78
CA GLU A 3 4.23 9.76 -8.73
C GLU A 3 4.56 10.27 -7.33
N TYR A 4 4.05 9.58 -6.32
CA TYR A 4 4.25 9.88 -4.91
C TYR A 4 4.65 8.65 -4.13
N ALA A 5 5.29 8.87 -2.99
CA ALA A 5 5.58 7.82 -2.02
C ALA A 5 5.39 8.32 -0.58
N HIS A 6 5.08 7.39 0.32
CA HIS A 6 5.04 7.62 1.76
C HIS A 6 6.34 7.13 2.39
N VAL A 7 7.01 7.99 3.11
CA VAL A 7 8.26 7.67 3.81
C VAL A 7 7.94 6.74 4.98
N LEU A 8 8.66 5.63 5.06
CA LEU A 8 8.53 4.61 6.11
C LEU A 8 9.63 4.72 7.16
N ASP A 9 10.84 5.03 6.74
CA ASP A 9 12.00 5.18 7.62
C ASP A 9 13.06 6.08 6.99
N VAL A 10 13.88 6.70 7.82
CA VAL A 10 15.00 7.54 7.40
C VAL A 10 16.27 7.04 8.03
N LEU A 11 17.29 6.82 7.20
CA LEU A 11 18.61 6.32 7.59
C LEU A 11 19.65 7.41 7.34
N PRO A 12 19.90 8.33 8.30
CA PRO A 12 20.75 9.50 8.10
C PRO A 12 22.21 9.15 7.73
N ASN A 13 22.67 8.00 8.21
CA ASN A 13 24.03 7.51 7.98
C ASN A 13 24.09 6.36 6.97
N GLY A 14 23.01 6.16 6.20
CA GLY A 14 22.91 5.06 5.27
C GLY A 14 22.84 3.70 5.93
N ARG A 15 23.14 2.65 5.16
CA ARG A 15 23.20 1.26 5.67
C ARG A 15 24.23 0.42 4.94
N ALA A 16 24.66 -0.67 5.59
CA ALA A 16 25.42 -1.71 4.94
C ALA A 16 24.57 -2.46 3.91
N THR A 17 25.12 -2.72 2.77
CA THR A 17 24.55 -3.59 1.73
C THR A 17 25.53 -4.72 1.44
N GLY A 18 25.09 -5.75 0.71
CA GLY A 18 25.97 -6.83 0.27
C GLY A 18 27.21 -6.38 -0.54
N HIS A 19 27.24 -5.13 -0.98
CA HIS A 19 28.33 -4.51 -1.75
C HIS A 19 29.11 -3.43 -1.00
N GLY A 20 28.92 -3.34 0.33
CA GLY A 20 29.64 -2.38 1.18
C GLY A 20 28.72 -1.49 2.01
N PHE A 21 29.34 -0.57 2.77
CA PHE A 21 28.63 0.41 3.59
C PHE A 21 28.48 1.73 2.84
N HIS A 22 27.23 2.13 2.60
CA HIS A 22 26.93 3.43 2.01
C HIS A 22 26.58 4.42 3.13
N ARG A 23 27.41 5.45 3.28
CA ARG A 23 27.23 6.53 4.28
C ARG A 23 26.28 7.64 3.84
N GLU A 24 25.78 7.53 2.62
CA GLU A 24 24.82 8.47 2.07
C GLU A 24 23.48 8.36 2.79
N PRO A 25 22.83 9.48 3.17
CA PRO A 25 21.49 9.41 3.75
C PRO A 25 20.50 8.71 2.81
N LEU A 26 19.66 7.86 3.38
CA LEU A 26 18.66 7.08 2.66
C LEU A 26 17.30 7.26 3.31
N ALA A 27 16.24 7.13 2.52
CA ALA A 27 14.89 6.95 3.01
C ALA A 27 14.26 5.69 2.40
N LEU A 28 13.50 4.95 3.18
CA LEU A 28 12.70 3.83 2.73
C LEU A 28 11.26 4.31 2.56
N ALA A 29 10.62 3.98 1.46
CA ALA A 29 9.30 4.49 1.14
C ALA A 29 8.47 3.48 0.36
N ILE A 30 7.15 3.68 0.39
CA ILE A 30 6.19 2.93 -0.42
C ILE A 30 5.46 3.89 -1.37
N GLY A 31 5.41 3.54 -2.66
CA GLY A 31 4.64 4.28 -3.66
C GLY A 31 3.14 4.13 -3.44
N ASP A 32 2.37 5.16 -3.79
CA ASP A 32 0.93 5.18 -3.52
C ASP A 32 0.06 4.68 -4.68
N ASP A 33 0.64 4.43 -5.84
CA ASP A 33 -0.07 3.94 -7.03
C ASP A 33 0.10 2.43 -7.23
N GLU A 34 1.33 1.97 -7.43
CA GLU A 34 1.65 0.55 -7.68
C GLU A 34 2.05 -0.21 -6.40
N LEU A 35 2.15 0.48 -5.27
CA LEU A 35 2.54 -0.04 -3.95
C LEU A 35 3.92 -0.69 -3.94
N LYS A 36 4.85 -0.12 -4.71
CA LYS A 36 6.24 -0.55 -4.77
C LYS A 36 7.05 0.04 -3.64
N LEU A 37 7.94 -0.78 -3.07
CA LEU A 37 8.87 -0.34 -2.04
C LEU A 37 10.16 0.18 -2.68
N PHE A 38 10.69 1.29 -2.13
CA PHE A 38 11.86 2.00 -2.67
C PHE A 38 12.86 2.37 -1.60
N GLU A 39 14.12 2.39 -2.03
CA GLU A 39 15.21 3.09 -1.37
C GLU A 39 15.47 4.39 -2.13
N LEU A 40 15.35 5.50 -1.43
CA LEU A 40 15.43 6.85 -1.99
C LEU A 40 16.67 7.56 -1.45
N VAL A 41 17.28 8.40 -2.26
CA VAL A 41 18.34 9.33 -1.82
C VAL A 41 17.71 10.71 -1.66
N PRO A 42 17.60 11.23 -0.43
CA PRO A 42 17.13 12.59 -0.19
C PRO A 42 18.10 13.61 -0.78
N ARG A 43 17.60 14.76 -1.18
CA ARG A 43 18.49 15.89 -1.56
C ARG A 43 19.26 16.40 -0.35
N PRO A 44 20.51 16.88 -0.55
CA PRO A 44 21.27 17.50 0.51
C PRO A 44 20.48 18.63 1.20
N GLY A 45 20.47 18.62 2.53
CA GLY A 45 19.76 19.62 3.33
C GLY A 45 18.24 19.41 3.46
N VAL A 46 17.68 18.40 2.82
CA VAL A 46 16.26 18.03 2.97
C VAL A 46 16.12 17.00 4.09
N ALA A 47 15.33 17.36 5.11
CA ALA A 47 14.95 16.45 6.18
C ALA A 47 13.62 15.77 5.83
N LEU A 48 13.63 14.44 5.70
CA LEU A 48 12.43 13.61 5.54
C LEU A 48 12.06 12.98 6.88
N ALA A 49 10.78 12.69 7.06
CA ALA A 49 10.26 12.03 8.25
C ALA A 49 9.31 10.89 7.89
N PRO A 50 9.26 9.79 8.68
CA PRO A 50 8.25 8.74 8.53
C PRO A 50 6.84 9.32 8.53
N GLY A 51 5.97 8.80 7.65
CA GLY A 51 4.60 9.29 7.46
C GLY A 51 4.47 10.45 6.46
N GLN A 52 5.56 11.05 6.03
CA GLN A 52 5.55 12.14 5.05
C GLN A 52 5.27 11.58 3.65
N ARG A 53 4.32 12.19 2.93
CA ARG A 53 4.07 11.93 1.51
C ARG A 53 4.92 12.86 0.66
N ILE A 54 5.72 12.32 -0.23
CA ILE A 54 6.65 13.07 -1.07
C ILE A 54 6.46 12.77 -2.55
N PRO A 55 6.66 13.76 -3.45
CA PRO A 55 6.67 13.50 -4.88
C PRO A 55 7.96 12.78 -5.29
N LEU A 56 7.82 11.77 -6.16
CA LEU A 56 8.95 11.06 -6.78
C LEU A 56 9.34 11.67 -8.12
N VAL A 57 8.45 12.45 -8.74
CA VAL A 57 8.69 13.14 -10.00
C VAL A 57 8.74 14.65 -9.76
N PRO A 58 9.61 15.37 -10.48
CA PRO A 58 9.67 16.83 -10.38
C PRO A 58 8.33 17.47 -10.69
N ARG A 59 7.94 18.48 -9.89
CA ARG A 59 6.72 19.24 -10.10
C ARG A 59 7.01 20.72 -10.28
N PRO A 60 6.31 21.41 -11.20
CA PRO A 60 6.45 22.86 -11.36
C PRO A 60 6.14 23.58 -10.04
N GLY A 61 7.00 24.50 -9.63
CA GLY A 61 6.83 25.32 -8.44
C GLY A 61 7.12 24.64 -7.09
N SER A 62 7.58 23.38 -7.09
CA SER A 62 7.97 22.65 -5.89
C SER A 62 9.43 22.20 -5.97
N ALA A 63 10.19 22.47 -4.92
CA ALA A 63 11.55 21.95 -4.80
C ALA A 63 11.49 20.43 -4.59
N PRO A 64 12.25 19.63 -5.38
CA PRO A 64 12.25 18.19 -5.20
C PRO A 64 12.88 17.78 -3.87
N SER A 65 12.22 16.85 -3.17
CA SER A 65 12.66 16.35 -1.87
C SER A 65 13.72 15.25 -1.99
N ILE A 66 13.73 14.53 -3.11
CA ILE A 66 14.68 13.45 -3.39
C ILE A 66 15.58 13.84 -4.56
N ASP A 67 16.79 13.32 -4.54
CA ASP A 67 17.73 13.40 -5.65
C ASP A 67 17.38 12.34 -6.71
N HIS A 68 17.27 11.10 -6.29
CA HIS A 68 16.86 9.99 -7.15
C HIS A 68 16.31 8.80 -6.37
N VAL A 69 15.59 7.93 -7.08
CA VAL A 69 15.24 6.61 -6.62
C VAL A 69 16.44 5.70 -6.83
N ARG A 70 17.00 5.16 -5.76
CA ARG A 70 18.19 4.32 -5.84
C ARG A 70 17.89 2.92 -6.36
N ARG A 71 16.88 2.26 -5.78
CA ARG A 71 16.43 0.93 -6.20
C ARG A 71 15.07 0.57 -5.62
N ARG A 72 14.50 -0.49 -6.16
CA ARG A 72 13.36 -1.17 -5.52
C ARG A 72 13.83 -2.05 -4.37
N LEU A 73 12.97 -2.21 -3.37
CA LEU A 73 13.18 -3.07 -2.22
C LEU A 73 12.20 -4.25 -2.22
N GLY A 74 12.64 -5.37 -1.67
CA GLY A 74 11.75 -6.40 -1.17
C GLY A 74 11.24 -6.07 0.24
N TYR A 75 10.15 -6.68 0.65
CA TYR A 75 9.58 -6.50 1.99
C TYR A 75 10.56 -6.91 3.11
N ASP A 76 11.33 -7.97 2.90
CA ASP A 76 12.35 -8.48 3.81
C ASP A 76 13.55 -7.53 4.00
N GLU A 77 13.74 -6.60 3.07
CA GLU A 77 14.79 -5.58 3.15
C GLU A 77 14.38 -4.34 3.97
N LEU A 78 13.11 -4.23 4.37
CA LEU A 78 12.64 -3.16 5.24
C LEU A 78 13.23 -3.28 6.65
N THR A 79 13.58 -2.14 7.23
CA THR A 79 13.96 -2.06 8.65
C THR A 79 12.78 -2.39 9.54
N VAL A 80 13.04 -2.69 10.82
CA VAL A 80 11.98 -2.89 11.82
C VAL A 80 11.09 -1.64 11.94
N ALA A 81 11.70 -0.45 11.92
CA ALA A 81 10.97 0.83 11.97
C ALA A 81 10.09 1.02 10.73
N ALA A 82 10.62 0.73 9.52
CA ALA A 82 9.83 0.82 8.29
C ALA A 82 8.65 -0.15 8.28
N ARG A 83 8.81 -1.38 8.76
CA ARG A 83 7.72 -2.34 8.89
C ARG A 83 6.67 -1.90 9.90
N ALA A 84 7.09 -1.26 10.99
CA ALA A 84 6.17 -0.73 11.99
C ALA A 84 5.34 0.46 11.45
N GLU A 85 5.93 1.28 10.58
CA GLU A 85 5.25 2.42 9.94
C GLU A 85 4.34 2.00 8.76
N LEU A 86 4.61 0.86 8.14
CA LEU A 86 3.92 0.41 6.93
C LEU A 86 2.38 0.37 7.07
N PRO A 87 1.77 -0.17 8.13
CA PRO A 87 0.32 -0.16 8.28
C PRO A 87 -0.29 1.25 8.23
N ALA A 88 0.31 2.22 8.91
CA ALA A 88 -0.17 3.61 8.90
C ALA A 88 -0.05 4.25 7.51
N ALA A 89 1.06 3.99 6.80
CA ALA A 89 1.24 4.45 5.43
C ALA A 89 0.19 3.84 4.49
N LEU A 90 -0.09 2.54 4.60
CA LEU A 90 -1.11 1.86 3.81
C LEU A 90 -2.52 2.37 4.13
N GLU A 91 -2.84 2.62 5.39
CA GLU A 91 -4.13 3.23 5.76
C GLU A 91 -4.32 4.61 5.11
N ALA A 92 -3.26 5.44 5.09
CA ALA A 92 -3.29 6.74 4.42
C ALA A 92 -3.48 6.58 2.90
N ILE A 93 -2.75 5.68 2.25
CA ILE A 93 -2.85 5.41 0.82
C ILE A 93 -4.26 4.92 0.45
N VAL A 94 -4.82 3.97 1.21
CA VAL A 94 -6.17 3.44 0.96
C VAL A 94 -7.23 4.53 1.13
N ARG A 95 -7.08 5.39 2.13
CA ARG A 95 -8.00 6.51 2.37
C ARG A 95 -7.93 7.55 1.26
N GLU A 96 -6.74 7.94 0.83
CA GLU A 96 -6.53 8.92 -0.24
C GLU A 96 -7.00 8.41 -1.61
N ASN A 97 -6.93 7.10 -1.83
CA ASN A 97 -7.34 6.44 -3.07
C ASN A 97 -8.57 5.55 -2.88
N SER A 98 -9.48 5.93 -2.00
CA SER A 98 -10.63 5.11 -1.58
C SER A 98 -11.47 4.60 -2.75
N ALA A 99 -11.66 5.38 -3.80
CA ALA A 99 -12.42 4.97 -5.00
C ALA A 99 -11.83 3.73 -5.69
N ARG A 100 -10.49 3.64 -5.75
CA ARG A 100 -9.80 2.48 -6.33
C ARG A 100 -10.08 1.20 -5.56
N TYR A 101 -9.95 1.26 -4.24
CA TYR A 101 -10.12 0.09 -3.38
C TYR A 101 -11.59 -0.26 -3.16
N LEU A 102 -12.46 0.75 -3.16
CA LEU A 102 -13.91 0.54 -3.12
C LEU A 102 -14.43 -0.18 -4.37
N ARG A 103 -13.82 0.10 -5.53
CA ARG A 103 -14.12 -0.60 -6.78
C ARG A 103 -13.94 -2.12 -6.64
N PHE A 104 -12.95 -2.57 -5.88
CA PHE A 104 -12.76 -4.00 -5.63
C PHE A 104 -13.97 -4.63 -4.93
N PHE A 105 -14.56 -3.97 -3.93
CA PHE A 105 -15.80 -4.46 -3.29
C PHE A 105 -16.98 -4.47 -4.26
N ASN A 106 -17.06 -3.52 -5.14
CA ASN A 106 -18.16 -3.39 -6.09
C ASN A 106 -18.05 -4.32 -7.31
N GLU A 107 -16.83 -4.65 -7.74
CA GLU A 107 -16.60 -5.26 -9.06
C GLU A 107 -15.83 -6.59 -9.02
N ALA A 108 -15.23 -6.98 -7.89
CA ALA A 108 -14.48 -8.23 -7.80
C ALA A 108 -15.33 -9.44 -8.24
N PRO A 109 -14.82 -10.27 -9.17
CA PRO A 109 -15.58 -11.40 -9.71
C PRO A 109 -15.33 -12.70 -8.95
N ALA A 110 -16.19 -13.69 -9.19
CA ALA A 110 -15.88 -15.07 -8.89
C ALA A 110 -14.81 -15.61 -9.88
N VAL A 111 -13.86 -16.37 -9.38
CA VAL A 111 -12.86 -17.08 -10.19
C VAL A 111 -13.38 -18.45 -10.61
N SER A 112 -14.16 -19.10 -9.76
CA SER A 112 -14.78 -20.38 -10.00
C SER A 112 -16.09 -20.49 -9.21
N ARG A 113 -16.78 -21.62 -9.35
CA ARG A 113 -17.99 -21.91 -8.55
C ARG A 113 -17.71 -21.99 -7.05
N ARG A 114 -16.46 -22.25 -6.66
CA ARG A 114 -16.05 -22.47 -5.26
C ARG A 114 -15.21 -21.34 -4.70
N PHE A 115 -14.80 -20.36 -5.51
CA PHE A 115 -13.86 -19.34 -5.11
C PHE A 115 -14.19 -17.98 -5.73
N HIS A 116 -14.25 -16.95 -4.87
CA HIS A 116 -14.49 -15.56 -5.24
C HIS A 116 -13.30 -14.68 -4.79
N LEU A 117 -12.90 -13.70 -5.60
CA LEU A 117 -11.78 -12.81 -5.25
C LEU A 117 -11.98 -12.07 -3.94
N LEU A 118 -13.20 -11.74 -3.55
CA LEU A 118 -13.48 -11.12 -2.25
C LEU A 118 -13.00 -11.97 -1.06
N GLU A 119 -12.95 -13.28 -1.20
CA GLU A 119 -12.46 -14.20 -0.16
C GLU A 119 -10.95 -14.10 0.08
N LEU A 120 -10.21 -13.40 -0.80
CA LEU A 120 -8.79 -13.11 -0.61
C LEU A 120 -8.54 -12.00 0.41
N LEU A 121 -9.55 -11.20 0.73
CA LEU A 121 -9.44 -10.26 1.84
C LEU A 121 -9.45 -11.02 3.17
N PRO A 122 -8.44 -10.83 4.03
CA PRO A 122 -8.40 -11.51 5.32
C PRO A 122 -9.66 -11.25 6.16
N GLY A 123 -10.28 -12.30 6.63
CA GLY A 123 -11.52 -12.20 7.40
C GLY A 123 -12.82 -12.25 6.58
N ILE A 124 -12.75 -12.29 5.26
CA ILE A 124 -13.91 -12.48 4.39
C ILE A 124 -14.07 -13.98 4.08
N GLY A 125 -15.03 -14.60 4.73
CA GLY A 125 -15.47 -15.97 4.39
C GLY A 125 -16.59 -15.99 3.36
N LYS A 126 -17.09 -17.18 3.06
CA LYS A 126 -18.16 -17.37 2.05
C LYS A 126 -19.45 -16.62 2.39
N LYS A 127 -19.84 -16.58 3.65
CA LYS A 127 -21.04 -15.89 4.11
C LYS A 127 -20.93 -14.38 3.87
N THR A 128 -19.84 -13.78 4.34
CA THR A 128 -19.60 -12.35 4.18
C THR A 128 -19.42 -11.98 2.70
N MET A 129 -18.70 -12.80 1.95
CA MET A 129 -18.59 -12.64 0.50
C MET A 129 -19.96 -12.59 -0.17
N GLN A 130 -20.85 -13.53 0.15
CA GLN A 130 -22.20 -13.58 -0.42
C GLN A 130 -23.03 -12.35 -0.04
N GLN A 131 -22.91 -11.89 1.20
CA GLN A 131 -23.56 -10.65 1.66
C GLN A 131 -23.08 -9.42 0.86
N ILE A 132 -21.78 -9.31 0.61
CA ILE A 132 -21.21 -8.22 -0.21
C ILE A 132 -21.79 -8.29 -1.63
N VAL A 133 -21.80 -9.48 -2.26
CA VAL A 133 -22.32 -9.67 -3.62
C VAL A 133 -23.80 -9.31 -3.70
N ASP A 134 -24.61 -9.71 -2.73
CA ASP A 134 -26.04 -9.43 -2.71
C ASP A 134 -26.33 -7.95 -2.50
N GLU A 135 -25.61 -7.31 -1.57
CA GLU A 135 -25.79 -5.89 -1.28
C GLU A 135 -25.34 -4.97 -2.42
N ARG A 136 -24.21 -5.28 -3.07
CA ARG A 136 -23.74 -4.46 -4.22
C ARG A 136 -24.67 -4.55 -5.43
N ARG A 137 -25.44 -5.63 -5.57
CA ARG A 137 -26.47 -5.77 -6.62
C ARG A 137 -27.65 -4.83 -6.40
N ARG A 138 -27.99 -4.53 -5.15
CA ARG A 138 -29.05 -3.56 -4.80
C ARG A 138 -28.62 -2.14 -5.14
N ALA A 139 -27.42 -1.77 -4.70
CA ALA A 139 -26.77 -0.51 -5.02
C ALA A 139 -25.27 -0.63 -4.80
N PRO A 140 -24.41 -0.11 -5.70
CA PRO A 140 -22.98 -0.05 -5.48
C PRO A 140 -22.65 0.68 -4.17
N PHE A 141 -21.59 0.26 -3.47
CA PHE A 141 -21.08 0.96 -2.31
C PHE A 141 -20.39 2.26 -2.74
N ARG A 142 -20.69 3.35 -2.06
CA ARG A 142 -20.13 4.68 -2.33
C ARG A 142 -18.98 5.05 -1.41
N SER A 143 -18.86 4.34 -0.28
CA SER A 143 -17.81 4.55 0.71
C SER A 143 -17.58 3.30 1.55
N PHE A 144 -16.44 3.25 2.25
CA PHE A 144 -16.19 2.20 3.24
C PHE A 144 -17.15 2.28 4.42
N ALA A 145 -17.52 3.49 4.83
CA ALA A 145 -18.54 3.70 5.86
C ALA A 145 -19.88 3.08 5.47
N GLU A 146 -20.28 3.18 4.20
CA GLU A 146 -21.50 2.55 3.70
C GLU A 146 -21.43 1.03 3.73
N ILE A 147 -20.26 0.43 3.44
CA ILE A 147 -20.05 -1.02 3.60
C ILE A 147 -20.26 -1.43 5.06
N GLU A 148 -19.67 -0.69 5.99
CA GLU A 148 -19.81 -0.95 7.42
C GLU A 148 -21.27 -0.83 7.88
N GLU A 149 -21.97 0.20 7.45
CA GLU A 149 -23.38 0.45 7.79
C GLU A 149 -24.30 -0.64 7.23
N ARG A 150 -24.14 -1.00 5.94
CA ARG A 150 -25.02 -1.94 5.26
C ARG A 150 -24.77 -3.41 5.60
N LEU A 151 -23.53 -3.77 5.92
CA LEU A 151 -23.10 -5.16 6.16
C LEU A 151 -22.73 -5.45 7.61
N GLY A 152 -22.53 -4.44 8.45
CA GLY A 152 -21.96 -4.60 9.77
C GLY A 152 -20.48 -5.02 9.75
N LEU A 153 -19.83 -4.90 8.62
CA LEU A 153 -18.40 -5.23 8.43
C LEU A 153 -17.55 -4.06 8.92
N LYS A 154 -16.96 -4.20 10.09
CA LYS A 154 -16.16 -3.13 10.71
C LYS A 154 -14.84 -2.89 9.99
N ASN A 155 -14.53 -1.62 9.76
CA ASN A 155 -13.26 -1.17 9.17
C ASN A 155 -12.88 -1.96 7.90
N PRO A 156 -13.69 -1.96 6.83
CA PRO A 156 -13.40 -2.74 5.63
C PRO A 156 -12.10 -2.29 4.96
N GLU A 157 -11.66 -1.05 5.12
CA GLU A 157 -10.36 -0.55 4.66
C GLU A 157 -9.17 -1.29 5.28
N ARG A 158 -9.29 -1.77 6.52
CA ARG A 158 -8.24 -2.57 7.16
C ARG A 158 -8.07 -3.94 6.55
N LEU A 159 -9.11 -4.50 5.99
CA LEU A 159 -9.04 -5.76 5.25
C LEU A 159 -8.22 -5.58 3.97
N VAL A 160 -8.38 -4.45 3.31
CA VAL A 160 -7.58 -4.07 2.14
C VAL A 160 -6.11 -3.90 2.55
N VAL A 161 -5.84 -3.15 3.62
CA VAL A 161 -4.47 -2.95 4.15
C VAL A 161 -3.81 -4.29 4.47
N ALA A 162 -4.51 -5.18 5.19
CA ALA A 162 -3.99 -6.49 5.54
C ALA A 162 -3.69 -7.35 4.29
N ARG A 163 -4.51 -7.26 3.26
CA ARG A 163 -4.26 -7.96 1.99
C ARG A 163 -3.03 -7.39 1.27
N ILE A 164 -2.87 -6.07 1.24
CA ILE A 164 -1.69 -5.44 0.65
C ILE A 164 -0.42 -5.90 1.37
N GLU A 165 -0.42 -5.96 2.70
CA GLU A 165 0.72 -6.46 3.48
C GLU A 165 1.05 -7.92 3.14
N GLN A 166 0.05 -8.78 2.99
CA GLN A 166 0.26 -10.16 2.55
C GLN A 166 0.89 -10.23 1.16
N GLU A 167 0.45 -9.41 0.23
CA GLU A 167 1.01 -9.35 -1.13
C GLU A 167 2.45 -8.83 -1.14
N LEU A 168 2.76 -7.83 -0.31
CA LEU A 168 4.12 -7.29 -0.17
C LEU A 168 5.07 -8.31 0.46
N SER A 169 4.62 -9.05 1.46
CA SER A 169 5.42 -10.05 2.16
C SER A 169 5.56 -11.38 1.42
N GLY A 170 4.84 -11.57 0.30
CA GLY A 170 4.91 -12.77 -0.52
C GLY A 170 4.22 -13.99 0.09
N VAL A 171 3.32 -13.82 1.06
CA VAL A 171 2.55 -14.92 1.67
C VAL A 171 1.66 -15.63 0.64
N ASP A 172 1.13 -14.88 -0.33
CA ASP A 172 0.31 -15.42 -1.41
C ASP A 172 0.68 -14.74 -2.74
N ASP A 173 1.47 -15.41 -3.56
CA ASP A 173 1.90 -14.91 -4.88
C ASP A 173 0.97 -15.31 -6.02
N LYS A 174 0.00 -16.20 -5.77
CA LYS A 174 -0.89 -16.71 -6.82
C LYS A 174 -1.83 -15.63 -7.34
N TYR A 175 -2.39 -14.83 -6.43
CA TYR A 175 -3.29 -13.74 -6.76
C TYR A 175 -2.78 -12.44 -6.19
N ARG A 176 -2.43 -11.48 -7.04
CA ARG A 176 -2.11 -10.12 -6.66
C ARG A 176 -3.29 -9.22 -7.03
N LEU A 177 -3.90 -8.62 -6.03
CA LEU A 177 -5.07 -7.76 -6.20
C LEU A 177 -4.68 -6.30 -6.34
N PHE A 178 -3.68 -5.87 -5.58
CA PHE A 178 -3.37 -4.46 -5.38
C PHE A 178 -1.92 -4.09 -5.71
N VAL A 179 -0.98 -4.95 -5.35
CA VAL A 179 0.45 -4.70 -5.51
C VAL A 179 0.92 -5.08 -6.93
N ALA A 180 1.50 -4.14 -7.65
CA ALA A 180 2.07 -4.39 -8.97
C ALA A 180 3.36 -5.25 -8.87
N ARG A 181 3.59 -6.10 -9.88
CA ARG A 181 4.80 -6.94 -9.99
C ARG A 181 6.04 -6.12 -10.32
#